data_b1c285f3006f319c98bbb35be4389f03
#
_entry.id   b1c285f3006f319c98bbb35be4389f03
#
_cell.length_a   1.000
_cell.length_b   1.000
_cell.length_c   1.000
_cell.angle_alpha   90.00
_cell.angle_beta   90.00
_cell.angle_gamma   90.00
#
_symmetry.space_group_name_H-M   'P 1'
#
loop_
_entity.id
_entity.type
_entity.pdbx_description
1 polymer ?
#
loop_
_entity_poly.entity_id
_entity_poly.type
_entity_poly.pdbx_seq_one_letter_code
_entity_poly.pdbx_strand_id
1 'polypeptide(L)'
;KLLLQNPDVLLLDEPTNHLDIESIGWLEEFLINSAKAVVVISHDRKFVDNITTRTIEVTMGRIYDYKVNYSQYLVLRKERREQQMKQYEEQQKMIQETKDFIERFKGTYSKTLQVQSRVKMLAKLELIEVDEEDTSALRLKFPPSPRSGSYPVIMEGVGKTYGDHVVFRNANLTIERGDKVAFVGKNGEGKSTLVKCIMGEIEHEGTLTLGHNVQIGY
;
A
#
# COMPACT_ATOMS: atom_id res chain seq x y z
N LYS A 1 -18.76 1.33 -19.95
CA LYS A 1 -18.61 1.45 -21.43
C LYS A 1 -17.50 0.53 -21.93
N LEU A 2 -16.30 0.53 -21.30
CA LEU A 2 -15.19 -0.33 -21.69
C LEU A 2 -15.52 -1.83 -21.54
N LEU A 3 -16.11 -2.22 -20.39
CA LEU A 3 -16.49 -3.61 -20.10
C LEU A 3 -17.53 -4.16 -21.08
N LEU A 4 -18.44 -3.31 -21.56
CA LEU A 4 -19.47 -3.69 -22.55
C LEU A 4 -18.89 -4.01 -23.95
N GLN A 5 -17.66 -3.61 -24.24
CA GLN A 5 -16.99 -3.89 -25.49
C GLN A 5 -16.38 -5.29 -25.54
N ASN A 6 -16.35 -6.00 -24.40
CA ASN A 6 -15.76 -7.34 -24.24
C ASN A 6 -14.38 -7.50 -24.92
N PRO A 7 -13.39 -6.66 -24.56
CA PRO A 7 -12.08 -6.69 -25.17
C PRO A 7 -11.34 -7.99 -24.85
N ASP A 8 -10.38 -8.37 -25.69
CA ASP A 8 -9.54 -9.55 -25.43
C ASP A 8 -8.56 -9.34 -24.27
N VAL A 9 -8.11 -8.10 -24.08
CA VAL A 9 -7.24 -7.69 -22.97
C VAL A 9 -7.81 -6.44 -22.33
N LEU A 10 -7.98 -6.47 -21.01
CA LEU A 10 -8.46 -5.37 -20.20
C LEU A 10 -7.31 -4.83 -19.34
N LEU A 11 -6.98 -3.56 -19.53
CA LEU A 11 -5.97 -2.87 -18.72
C LEU A 11 -6.68 -1.94 -17.73
N LEU A 12 -6.47 -2.16 -16.44
CA LEU A 12 -7.11 -1.40 -15.36
C LEU A 12 -6.04 -0.77 -14.47
N ASP A 13 -6.14 0.53 -14.28
CA ASP A 13 -5.29 1.30 -13.37
C ASP A 13 -6.17 1.87 -12.26
N GLU A 14 -5.89 1.42 -11.01
CA GLU A 14 -6.65 1.79 -9.79
C GLU A 14 -8.19 1.71 -9.97
N PRO A 15 -8.73 0.56 -10.43
CA PRO A 15 -10.15 0.46 -10.77
C PRO A 15 -11.08 0.54 -9.55
N THR A 16 -10.58 0.33 -8.36
CA THR A 16 -11.34 0.38 -7.10
C THR A 16 -11.53 1.81 -6.58
N ASN A 17 -10.79 2.78 -7.12
CA ASN A 17 -10.92 4.16 -6.71
C ASN A 17 -12.33 4.69 -7.00
N HIS A 18 -12.93 5.33 -6.00
CA HIS A 18 -14.27 5.92 -6.05
C HIS A 18 -15.42 4.92 -6.19
N LEU A 19 -15.17 3.61 -6.13
CA LEU A 19 -16.22 2.60 -6.07
C LEU A 19 -16.67 2.35 -4.62
N ASP A 20 -17.94 2.03 -4.45
CA ASP A 20 -18.45 1.49 -3.19
C ASP A 20 -18.22 -0.02 -3.10
N ILE A 21 -18.41 -0.57 -1.91
CA ILE A 21 -18.10 -1.98 -1.61
C ILE A 21 -18.91 -2.94 -2.51
N GLU A 22 -20.17 -2.60 -2.82
CA GLU A 22 -21.01 -3.43 -3.70
C GLU A 22 -20.47 -3.42 -5.14
N SER A 23 -20.07 -2.24 -5.63
CA SER A 23 -19.48 -2.08 -6.97
C SER A 23 -18.14 -2.79 -7.11
N ILE A 24 -17.31 -2.78 -6.05
CA ILE A 24 -16.04 -3.54 -6.02
C ILE A 24 -16.34 -5.03 -6.10
N GLY A 25 -17.26 -5.56 -5.28
CA GLY A 25 -17.63 -6.97 -5.32
C GLY A 25 -18.17 -7.42 -6.68
N TRP A 26 -19.01 -6.59 -7.32
CA TRP A 26 -19.47 -6.85 -8.69
C TRP A 26 -18.33 -6.85 -9.70
N LEU A 27 -17.38 -5.91 -9.58
CA LEU A 27 -16.22 -5.83 -10.46
C LEU A 27 -15.33 -7.06 -10.31
N GLU A 28 -15.05 -7.51 -9.08
CA GLU A 28 -14.31 -8.75 -8.80
C GLU A 28 -14.94 -9.94 -9.50
N GLU A 29 -16.25 -10.14 -9.29
CA GLU A 29 -17.01 -11.24 -9.90
C GLU A 29 -16.98 -11.19 -11.43
N PHE A 30 -17.14 -10.00 -12.01
CA PHE A 30 -17.03 -9.79 -13.46
C PHE A 30 -15.63 -10.14 -13.98
N LEU A 31 -14.57 -9.69 -13.32
CA LEU A 31 -13.19 -9.93 -13.76
C LEU A 31 -12.80 -11.40 -13.66
N ILE A 32 -13.29 -12.10 -12.64
CA ILE A 32 -13.02 -13.54 -12.45
C ILE A 32 -13.77 -14.38 -13.49
N ASN A 33 -15.04 -14.09 -13.75
CA ASN A 33 -15.91 -14.98 -14.51
C ASN A 33 -16.05 -14.61 -15.99
N SER A 34 -15.92 -13.33 -16.35
CA SER A 34 -16.29 -12.85 -17.70
C SER A 34 -15.14 -12.25 -18.48
N ALA A 35 -14.07 -11.78 -17.85
CA ALA A 35 -12.95 -11.19 -18.54
C ALA A 35 -11.99 -12.26 -19.10
N LYS A 36 -11.48 -12.04 -20.33
CA LYS A 36 -10.55 -12.98 -20.98
C LYS A 36 -9.15 -12.86 -20.40
N ALA A 37 -8.51 -11.70 -20.58
CA ALA A 37 -7.23 -11.39 -19.98
C ALA A 37 -7.30 -10.02 -19.28
N VAL A 38 -6.79 -9.94 -18.06
CA VAL A 38 -6.81 -8.73 -17.25
C VAL A 38 -5.40 -8.41 -16.76
N VAL A 39 -5.01 -7.16 -16.94
CA VAL A 39 -3.84 -6.57 -16.29
C VAL A 39 -4.35 -5.47 -15.38
N VAL A 40 -4.06 -5.58 -14.08
CA VAL A 40 -4.53 -4.62 -13.09
C VAL A 40 -3.35 -4.04 -12.31
N ILE A 41 -3.41 -2.74 -12.06
CA ILE A 41 -2.57 -2.02 -11.13
C ILE A 41 -3.50 -1.53 -10.01
N SER A 42 -3.25 -1.90 -8.76
CA SER A 42 -4.02 -1.41 -7.63
C SER A 42 -3.24 -1.46 -6.32
N HIS A 43 -3.55 -0.53 -5.43
CA HIS A 43 -3.08 -0.52 -4.04
C HIS A 43 -3.99 -1.33 -3.10
N ASP A 44 -5.17 -1.73 -3.55
CA ASP A 44 -6.06 -2.60 -2.79
C ASP A 44 -5.59 -4.05 -2.85
N ARG A 45 -4.87 -4.44 -1.79
CA ARG A 45 -4.27 -5.78 -1.68
C ARG A 45 -5.31 -6.91 -1.74
N LYS A 46 -6.49 -6.69 -1.15
CA LYS A 46 -7.55 -7.70 -1.11
C LYS A 46 -8.15 -7.89 -2.49
N PHE A 47 -8.44 -6.80 -3.18
CA PHE A 47 -8.92 -6.83 -4.55
C PHE A 47 -7.94 -7.56 -5.48
N VAL A 48 -6.65 -7.17 -5.44
CA VAL A 48 -5.62 -7.82 -6.27
C VAL A 48 -5.51 -9.31 -5.95
N ASP A 49 -5.51 -9.68 -4.67
CA ASP A 49 -5.36 -11.09 -4.25
C ASP A 49 -6.53 -11.97 -4.71
N ASN A 50 -7.75 -11.42 -4.71
CA ASN A 50 -8.95 -12.13 -5.13
C ASN A 50 -9.00 -12.42 -6.62
N ILE A 51 -8.52 -11.49 -7.47
CA ILE A 51 -8.71 -11.57 -8.92
C ILE A 51 -7.48 -12.09 -9.68
N THR A 52 -6.28 -12.05 -9.07
CA THR A 52 -5.05 -12.38 -9.80
C THR A 52 -4.60 -13.81 -9.57
N THR A 53 -4.14 -14.44 -10.65
CA THR A 53 -3.48 -15.76 -10.65
C THR A 53 -1.98 -15.65 -10.96
N ARG A 54 -1.52 -14.45 -11.28
CA ARG A 54 -0.14 -14.16 -11.67
C ARG A 54 0.21 -12.74 -11.23
N THR A 55 1.37 -12.58 -10.62
CA THR A 55 1.87 -11.30 -10.13
C THR A 55 3.17 -10.95 -10.82
N ILE A 56 3.25 -9.74 -11.37
CA ILE A 56 4.44 -9.21 -12.02
C ILE A 56 5.00 -8.09 -11.15
N GLU A 57 6.22 -8.27 -10.68
CA GLU A 57 6.95 -7.26 -9.93
C GLU A 57 7.92 -6.53 -10.83
N VAL A 58 7.88 -5.19 -10.79
CA VAL A 58 8.86 -4.34 -11.47
C VAL A 58 9.70 -3.65 -10.40
N THR A 59 10.98 -4.02 -10.33
CA THR A 59 11.92 -3.46 -9.33
C THR A 59 13.33 -3.36 -9.93
N MET A 60 14.07 -2.30 -9.61
CA MET A 60 15.44 -2.04 -10.08
C MET A 60 15.64 -2.21 -11.60
N GLY A 61 14.64 -1.80 -12.41
CA GLY A 61 14.67 -1.94 -13.87
C GLY A 61 14.53 -3.38 -14.39
N ARG A 62 14.21 -4.33 -13.51
CA ARG A 62 13.98 -5.74 -13.85
C ARG A 62 12.51 -6.11 -13.64
N ILE A 63 12.08 -7.12 -14.39
CA ILE A 63 10.72 -7.69 -14.29
C ILE A 63 10.84 -9.11 -13.72
N TYR A 64 10.09 -9.37 -12.65
CA TYR A 64 9.97 -10.71 -12.08
C TYR A 64 8.54 -11.20 -12.22
N ASP A 65 8.39 -12.39 -12.73
CA ASP A 65 7.11 -13.02 -13.05
C ASP A 65 6.83 -14.18 -12.09
N TYR A 66 5.80 -14.03 -11.27
CA TYR A 66 5.36 -15.03 -10.32
C TYR A 66 3.99 -15.58 -10.74
N LYS A 67 3.92 -16.85 -11.07
CA LYS A 67 2.68 -17.54 -11.45
C LYS A 67 1.84 -17.91 -10.23
N VAL A 68 1.61 -16.93 -9.38
CA VAL A 68 0.87 -17.05 -8.12
C VAL A 68 0.10 -15.75 -7.83
N ASN A 69 -0.89 -15.81 -6.92
CA ASN A 69 -1.61 -14.64 -6.44
C ASN A 69 -0.73 -13.72 -5.58
N TYR A 70 -1.28 -12.57 -5.20
CA TYR A 70 -0.52 -11.53 -4.49
C TYR A 70 -0.01 -11.99 -3.12
N SER A 71 -0.82 -12.72 -2.34
CA SER A 71 -0.41 -13.22 -1.01
C SER A 71 0.76 -14.20 -1.09
N GLN A 72 0.73 -15.13 -2.04
CA GLN A 72 1.82 -16.08 -2.26
C GLN A 72 3.07 -15.39 -2.82
N TYR A 73 2.89 -14.38 -3.70
CA TYR A 73 3.99 -13.57 -4.19
C TYR A 73 4.77 -12.90 -3.06
N LEU A 74 4.10 -12.35 -2.04
CA LEU A 74 4.78 -11.74 -0.89
C LEU A 74 5.71 -12.70 -0.17
N VAL A 75 5.32 -13.96 -0.04
CA VAL A 75 6.16 -15.02 0.56
C VAL A 75 7.38 -15.30 -0.33
N LEU A 76 7.16 -15.55 -1.62
CA LEU A 76 8.24 -15.83 -2.56
C LEU A 76 9.20 -14.66 -2.72
N ARG A 77 8.69 -13.44 -2.71
CA ARG A 77 9.51 -12.21 -2.71
C ARG A 77 10.44 -12.15 -1.51
N LYS A 78 9.91 -12.46 -0.32
CA LYS A 78 10.70 -12.48 0.92
C LYS A 78 11.81 -13.54 0.84
N GLU A 79 11.48 -14.76 0.43
CA GLU A 79 12.46 -15.85 0.27
C GLU A 79 13.56 -15.49 -0.74
N ARG A 80 13.18 -14.94 -1.91
CA ARG A 80 14.14 -14.48 -2.92
C ARG A 80 15.10 -13.46 -2.32
N ARG A 81 14.57 -12.49 -1.58
CA ARG A 81 15.36 -11.44 -0.98
C ARG A 81 16.33 -11.97 0.10
N GLU A 82 15.88 -12.90 0.94
CA GLU A 82 16.75 -13.56 1.91
C GLU A 82 17.90 -14.31 1.22
N GLN A 83 17.64 -14.93 0.10
CA GLN A 83 18.69 -15.59 -0.71
C GLN A 83 19.65 -14.57 -1.33
N GLN A 84 19.14 -13.47 -1.89
CA GLN A 84 19.97 -12.39 -2.43
C GLN A 84 20.86 -11.76 -1.35
N MET A 85 20.31 -11.54 -0.15
CA MET A 85 21.06 -10.97 0.96
C MET A 85 22.21 -11.91 1.38
N LYS A 86 21.95 -13.21 1.51
CA LYS A 86 23.01 -14.18 1.81
C LYS A 86 24.11 -14.18 0.75
N GLN A 87 23.75 -14.20 -0.52
CA GLN A 87 24.71 -14.15 -1.63
C GLN A 87 25.51 -12.85 -1.62
N TYR A 88 24.87 -11.72 -1.31
CA TYR A 88 25.56 -10.45 -1.15
C TYR A 88 26.56 -10.46 -0.01
N GLU A 89 26.18 -10.95 1.17
CA GLU A 89 27.06 -11.06 2.34
C GLU A 89 28.26 -11.98 2.05
N GLU A 90 28.05 -13.13 1.42
CA GLU A 90 29.12 -14.04 0.99
C GLU A 90 30.04 -13.37 -0.03
N GLN A 91 29.50 -12.63 -0.99
CA GLN A 91 30.28 -11.89 -1.96
C GLN A 91 31.10 -10.78 -1.28
N GLN A 92 30.52 -10.00 -0.37
CA GLN A 92 31.23 -8.96 0.36
C GLN A 92 32.38 -9.54 1.20
N LYS A 93 32.13 -10.67 1.86
CA LYS A 93 33.17 -11.39 2.61
C LYS A 93 34.32 -11.81 1.70
N MET A 94 34.02 -12.44 0.56
CA MET A 94 35.03 -12.85 -0.43
C MET A 94 35.80 -11.66 -0.99
N ILE A 95 35.15 -10.53 -1.26
CA ILE A 95 35.77 -9.30 -1.70
C ILE A 95 36.75 -8.79 -0.64
N GLN A 96 36.34 -8.77 0.64
CA GLN A 96 37.17 -8.29 1.74
C GLN A 96 38.37 -9.19 1.94
N GLU A 97 38.21 -10.50 2.01
CA GLU A 97 39.30 -11.47 2.11
C GLU A 97 40.31 -11.36 0.96
N THR A 98 39.79 -11.10 -0.24
CA THR A 98 40.62 -10.91 -1.44
C THR A 98 41.39 -9.59 -1.37
N LYS A 99 40.78 -8.52 -0.91
CA LYS A 99 41.47 -7.22 -0.68
C LYS A 99 42.55 -7.36 0.37
N ASP A 100 42.26 -7.99 1.50
CA ASP A 100 43.24 -8.22 2.58
C ASP A 100 44.44 -9.06 2.11
N PHE A 101 44.18 -10.08 1.27
CA PHE A 101 45.24 -10.85 0.66
C PHE A 101 46.14 -9.98 -0.25
N ILE A 102 45.51 -9.16 -1.12
CA ILE A 102 46.24 -8.28 -2.02
C ILE A 102 47.11 -7.31 -1.22
N GLU A 103 46.56 -6.70 -0.18
CA GLU A 103 47.29 -5.73 0.65
C GLU A 103 48.44 -6.38 1.39
N ARG A 104 48.26 -7.55 2.01
CA ARG A 104 49.28 -8.29 2.76
C ARG A 104 50.46 -8.72 1.91
N PHE A 105 50.22 -9.09 0.64
CA PHE A 105 51.24 -9.61 -0.24
C PHE A 105 51.69 -8.64 -1.35
N LYS A 106 51.23 -7.40 -1.28
CA LYS A 106 51.65 -6.33 -2.19
C LYS A 106 53.17 -6.09 -2.04
N GLY A 107 53.90 -6.29 -3.15
CA GLY A 107 55.35 -6.15 -3.17
C GLY A 107 56.14 -7.43 -2.88
N THR A 108 55.50 -8.55 -2.57
CA THR A 108 56.17 -9.84 -2.38
C THR A 108 56.39 -10.52 -3.73
N TYR A 109 57.66 -10.63 -4.16
CA TYR A 109 58.02 -11.16 -5.48
C TYR A 109 57.44 -12.54 -5.77
N SER A 110 57.53 -13.48 -4.83
CA SER A 110 56.98 -14.85 -4.99
C SER A 110 55.45 -14.91 -5.09
N LYS A 111 54.71 -13.86 -4.74
CA LYS A 111 53.23 -13.79 -4.77
C LYS A 111 52.69 -12.85 -5.84
N THR A 112 53.54 -12.20 -6.63
CA THR A 112 53.15 -11.20 -7.62
C THR A 112 52.08 -11.72 -8.61
N LEU A 113 52.22 -12.92 -9.16
CA LEU A 113 51.24 -13.51 -10.08
C LEU A 113 49.92 -13.79 -9.41
N GLN A 114 49.91 -14.24 -8.15
CA GLN A 114 48.67 -14.49 -7.38
C GLN A 114 47.96 -13.18 -7.07
N VAL A 115 48.66 -12.13 -6.69
CA VAL A 115 48.10 -10.79 -6.44
C VAL A 115 47.49 -10.23 -7.72
N GLN A 116 48.22 -10.28 -8.85
CA GLN A 116 47.69 -9.82 -10.15
C GLN A 116 46.42 -10.58 -10.57
N SER A 117 46.41 -11.90 -10.39
CA SER A 117 45.21 -12.72 -10.69
C SER A 117 44.00 -12.29 -9.86
N ARG A 118 44.18 -12.06 -8.55
CA ARG A 118 43.09 -11.63 -7.66
C ARG A 118 42.62 -10.21 -7.97
N VAL A 119 43.50 -9.29 -8.33
CA VAL A 119 43.11 -7.95 -8.80
C VAL A 119 42.26 -8.04 -10.06
N LYS A 120 42.68 -8.86 -11.03
CA LYS A 120 41.88 -9.08 -12.26
C LYS A 120 40.50 -9.74 -11.97
N MET A 121 40.45 -10.65 -11.00
CA MET A 121 39.21 -11.27 -10.57
C MET A 121 38.24 -10.24 -9.98
N LEU A 122 38.71 -9.38 -9.06
CA LEU A 122 37.90 -8.31 -8.49
C LEU A 122 37.42 -7.30 -9.54
N ALA A 123 38.28 -6.99 -10.52
CA ALA A 123 37.90 -6.05 -11.60
C ALA A 123 36.82 -6.59 -12.56
N LYS A 124 36.65 -7.92 -12.64
CA LYS A 124 35.64 -8.58 -13.47
C LYS A 124 34.41 -9.02 -12.69
N LEU A 125 34.44 -8.84 -11.37
CA LEU A 125 33.34 -9.29 -10.51
C LEU A 125 32.11 -8.41 -10.71
N GLU A 126 31.00 -9.05 -11.08
CA GLU A 126 29.69 -8.39 -11.05
C GLU A 126 29.17 -8.29 -9.62
N LEU A 127 28.88 -7.08 -9.19
CA LEU A 127 28.36 -6.86 -7.85
C LEU A 127 26.90 -7.27 -7.76
N ILE A 128 26.58 -8.02 -6.72
CA ILE A 128 25.18 -8.40 -6.43
C ILE A 128 24.49 -7.18 -5.88
N GLU A 129 23.46 -6.73 -6.59
CA GLU A 129 22.55 -5.69 -6.13
C GLU A 129 21.42 -6.33 -5.31
N VAL A 130 21.17 -5.80 -4.13
CA VAL A 130 20.08 -6.24 -3.27
C VAL A 130 19.01 -5.18 -3.29
N ASP A 131 17.76 -5.61 -3.46
CA ASP A 131 16.59 -4.74 -3.34
C ASP A 131 16.57 -4.12 -1.94
N GLU A 132 16.82 -2.81 -1.83
CA GLU A 132 16.67 -2.10 -0.57
C GLU A 132 15.20 -2.15 -0.14
N GLU A 133 14.94 -2.63 1.08
CA GLU A 133 13.66 -2.32 1.69
C GLU A 133 13.62 -0.83 1.98
N ASP A 134 12.57 -0.18 1.56
CA ASP A 134 12.22 1.10 2.13
C ASP A 134 11.84 0.86 3.61
N THR A 135 12.86 0.68 4.43
CA THR A 135 12.77 0.57 5.90
C THR A 135 12.66 1.96 6.52
N SER A 136 12.46 3.00 5.72
CA SER A 136 12.21 4.34 6.23
C SER A 136 10.87 4.36 6.96
N ALA A 137 10.85 3.69 8.12
CA ALA A 137 9.73 3.80 9.02
C ALA A 137 9.59 5.27 9.40
N LEU A 138 8.55 5.89 8.89
CA LEU A 138 8.20 7.26 9.22
C LEU A 138 8.00 7.35 10.75
N ARG A 139 9.03 7.78 11.46
CA ARG A 139 8.97 7.97 12.93
C ARG A 139 8.28 9.29 13.24
N LEU A 140 6.96 9.32 13.03
CA LEU A 140 6.14 10.45 13.46
C LEU A 140 6.00 10.42 14.99
N LYS A 141 6.52 11.46 15.62
CA LYS A 141 6.20 11.77 17.03
C LYS A 141 5.06 12.77 17.01
N PHE A 142 3.87 12.31 17.37
CA PHE A 142 2.74 13.21 17.57
C PHE A 142 2.94 13.96 18.89
N PRO A 143 2.82 15.30 18.90
CA PRO A 143 2.81 16.02 20.16
C PRO A 143 1.59 15.59 20.99
N PRO A 144 1.70 15.56 22.33
CA PRO A 144 0.57 15.24 23.18
C PRO A 144 -0.55 16.25 22.96
N SER A 145 -1.71 15.77 22.50
CA SER A 145 -2.92 16.58 22.36
C SER A 145 -3.69 16.64 23.70
N PRO A 146 -4.37 17.74 23.99
CA PRO A 146 -5.28 17.80 25.13
C PRO A 146 -6.31 16.68 25.04
N ARG A 147 -6.60 16.04 26.17
CA ARG A 147 -7.54 14.93 26.19
C ARG A 147 -8.97 15.44 25.92
N SER A 148 -9.61 14.92 24.90
CA SER A 148 -11.01 15.22 24.58
C SER A 148 -11.97 14.67 25.63
N GLY A 149 -13.21 15.19 25.65
CA GLY A 149 -14.32 14.64 26.44
C GLY A 149 -14.60 13.17 26.09
N SER A 150 -15.47 12.53 26.89
CA SER A 150 -15.85 11.13 26.68
C SER A 150 -16.66 10.92 25.40
N TYR A 151 -17.41 11.92 24.99
CA TYR A 151 -18.27 11.91 23.80
C TYR A 151 -17.81 13.00 22.81
N PRO A 152 -16.90 12.68 21.88
CA PRO A 152 -16.41 13.64 20.89
C PRO A 152 -17.49 14.18 19.97
N VAL A 153 -18.48 13.36 19.59
CA VAL A 153 -19.56 13.75 18.71
C VAL A 153 -20.87 13.19 19.24
N ILE A 154 -21.88 14.05 19.38
CA ILE A 154 -23.24 13.68 19.71
C ILE A 154 -24.17 14.30 18.65
N MET A 155 -24.99 13.47 18.03
CA MET A 155 -25.98 13.86 17.04
C MET A 155 -27.35 13.44 17.50
N GLU A 156 -28.30 14.38 17.50
CA GLU A 156 -29.71 14.17 17.89
C GLU A 156 -30.61 14.74 16.80
N GLY A 157 -31.32 13.86 16.09
CA GLY A 157 -32.25 14.25 15.06
C GLY A 157 -31.62 15.00 13.88
N VAL A 158 -30.32 14.79 13.62
CA VAL A 158 -29.60 15.50 12.56
C VAL A 158 -30.12 15.10 11.19
N GLY A 159 -30.41 16.10 10.35
CA GLY A 159 -30.89 15.92 9.00
C GLY A 159 -30.19 16.86 8.02
N LYS A 160 -30.16 16.49 6.76
CA LYS A 160 -29.71 17.36 5.67
C LYS A 160 -30.54 17.22 4.43
N THR A 161 -31.00 18.37 3.93
CA THR A 161 -31.77 18.48 2.71
C THR A 161 -31.13 19.54 1.80
N TYR A 162 -31.07 19.28 0.50
CA TYR A 162 -30.64 20.24 -0.53
C TYR A 162 -31.83 20.51 -1.47
N GLY A 163 -32.45 21.68 -1.32
CA GLY A 163 -33.74 21.97 -2.03
C GLY A 163 -34.77 20.91 -1.72
N ASP A 164 -35.27 20.21 -2.72
CA ASP A 164 -36.27 19.11 -2.55
C ASP A 164 -35.60 17.75 -2.28
N HIS A 165 -34.29 17.64 -2.38
CA HIS A 165 -33.55 16.38 -2.21
C HIS A 165 -33.16 16.18 -0.75
N VAL A 166 -33.75 15.17 -0.11
CA VAL A 166 -33.40 14.76 1.24
C VAL A 166 -32.26 13.76 1.18
N VAL A 167 -31.14 14.13 1.80
CA VAL A 167 -29.97 13.24 1.88
C VAL A 167 -30.13 12.24 3.01
N PHE A 168 -30.42 12.72 4.20
CA PHE A 168 -30.77 11.89 5.37
C PHE A 168 -31.61 12.70 6.37
N ARG A 169 -32.36 12.00 7.21
CA ARG A 169 -33.22 12.60 8.25
C ARG A 169 -33.04 11.85 9.55
N ASN A 170 -33.19 12.60 10.66
CA ASN A 170 -33.29 12.07 12.00
C ASN A 170 -32.12 11.12 12.37
N ALA A 171 -30.90 11.49 11.96
CA ALA A 171 -29.71 10.72 12.31
C ALA A 171 -29.36 10.96 13.81
N ASN A 172 -29.31 9.87 14.54
CA ASN A 172 -28.93 9.86 15.96
C ASN A 172 -27.68 9.00 16.10
N LEU A 173 -26.60 9.60 16.57
CA LEU A 173 -25.30 8.93 16.70
C LEU A 173 -24.53 9.55 17.86
N THR A 174 -23.98 8.71 18.69
CA THR A 174 -23.00 9.13 19.72
C THR A 174 -21.70 8.38 19.43
N ILE A 175 -20.61 9.13 19.28
CA ILE A 175 -19.28 8.58 19.14
C ILE A 175 -18.57 8.75 20.47
N GLU A 176 -18.05 7.66 21.03
CA GLU A 176 -17.27 7.67 22.24
C GLU A 176 -15.77 7.84 21.95
N ARG A 177 -15.03 8.34 22.91
CA ARG A 177 -13.58 8.48 22.75
C ARG A 177 -12.91 7.12 22.65
N GLY A 178 -12.22 6.88 21.52
CA GLY A 178 -11.55 5.62 21.21
C GLY A 178 -12.30 4.79 20.19
N ASP A 179 -13.56 5.15 19.87
CA ASP A 179 -14.29 4.48 18.83
C ASP A 179 -13.61 4.63 17.45
N LYS A 180 -13.75 3.59 16.66
CA LYS A 180 -13.35 3.56 15.24
C LYS A 180 -14.60 3.26 14.42
N VAL A 181 -15.23 4.30 13.92
CA VAL A 181 -16.54 4.23 13.25
C VAL A 181 -16.33 4.29 11.72
N ALA A 182 -16.98 3.39 10.98
CA ALA A 182 -17.03 3.41 9.53
C ALA A 182 -18.44 3.79 9.04
N PHE A 183 -18.53 4.78 8.17
CA PHE A 183 -19.77 5.08 7.44
C PHE A 183 -19.80 4.28 6.14
N VAL A 184 -20.72 3.33 6.03
CA VAL A 184 -20.86 2.43 4.89
C VAL A 184 -22.19 2.71 4.17
N GLY A 185 -22.20 2.60 2.86
CA GLY A 185 -23.37 2.81 2.01
C GLY A 185 -22.95 3.06 0.56
N LYS A 186 -23.92 3.06 -0.35
CA LYS A 186 -23.72 3.31 -1.79
C LYS A 186 -23.19 4.73 -2.05
N ASN A 187 -22.62 4.92 -3.22
CA ASN A 187 -22.21 6.24 -3.65
C ASN A 187 -23.43 7.16 -3.81
N GLY A 188 -23.34 8.38 -3.30
CA GLY A 188 -24.44 9.35 -3.31
C GLY A 188 -25.36 9.29 -2.08
N GLU A 189 -25.27 8.32 -1.17
CA GLU A 189 -26.12 8.22 0.03
C GLU A 189 -25.80 9.21 1.16
N GLY A 190 -24.90 10.16 0.92
CA GLY A 190 -24.67 11.25 1.88
C GLY A 190 -23.59 11.00 2.93
N LYS A 191 -22.75 9.96 2.79
CA LYS A 191 -21.62 9.72 3.72
C LYS A 191 -20.70 10.93 3.89
N SER A 192 -20.27 11.52 2.80
CA SER A 192 -19.45 12.74 2.80
C SER A 192 -20.21 13.95 3.33
N THR A 193 -21.52 14.02 3.09
CA THR A 193 -22.39 15.07 3.63
C THR A 193 -22.44 14.99 5.16
N LEU A 194 -22.59 13.77 5.70
CA LEU A 194 -22.59 13.55 7.15
C LEU A 194 -21.27 13.99 7.79
N VAL A 195 -20.13 13.63 7.18
CA VAL A 195 -18.80 14.09 7.64
C VAL A 195 -18.71 15.60 7.63
N LYS A 196 -19.17 16.27 6.57
CA LYS A 196 -19.18 17.74 6.48
C LYS A 196 -20.10 18.40 7.51
N CYS A 197 -21.21 17.77 7.89
CA CYS A 197 -22.03 18.23 9.01
C CYS A 197 -21.24 18.15 10.33
N ILE A 198 -20.54 17.04 10.58
CA ILE A 198 -19.72 16.88 11.80
C ILE A 198 -18.60 17.93 11.83
N MET A 199 -18.00 18.26 10.70
CA MET A 199 -16.96 19.29 10.58
C MET A 199 -17.51 20.72 10.72
N GLY A 200 -18.82 20.90 10.68
CA GLY A 200 -19.47 22.22 10.70
C GLY A 200 -19.28 23.01 9.40
N GLU A 201 -18.93 22.35 8.29
CA GLU A 201 -18.77 23.00 6.98
C GLU A 201 -20.10 23.30 6.29
N ILE A 202 -21.14 22.57 6.63
CA ILE A 202 -22.47 22.73 6.06
C ILE A 202 -23.53 22.77 7.15
N GLU A 203 -24.58 23.57 6.92
CA GLU A 203 -25.75 23.65 7.80
C GLU A 203 -26.53 22.34 7.78
N HIS A 204 -27.10 21.99 8.91
CA HIS A 204 -27.91 20.79 9.13
C HIS A 204 -29.14 21.07 10.01
N GLU A 205 -30.14 20.23 9.96
CA GLU A 205 -31.26 20.18 10.89
C GLU A 205 -30.86 19.38 12.13
N GLY A 206 -31.58 19.58 13.24
CA GLY A 206 -31.32 18.87 14.49
C GLY A 206 -30.14 19.43 15.28
N THR A 207 -29.67 18.69 16.27
CA THR A 207 -28.60 19.12 17.17
C THR A 207 -27.34 18.27 16.96
N LEU A 208 -26.23 18.92 16.66
CA LEU A 208 -24.90 18.29 16.58
C LEU A 208 -23.98 19.01 17.57
N THR A 209 -23.48 18.26 18.52
CA THR A 209 -22.60 18.80 19.58
C THR A 209 -21.25 18.13 19.51
N LEU A 210 -20.20 18.97 19.42
CA LEU A 210 -18.83 18.52 19.60
C LEU A 210 -18.45 18.58 21.07
N GLY A 211 -17.80 17.54 21.54
CA GLY A 211 -17.33 17.45 22.92
C GLY A 211 -16.24 18.47 23.26
N HIS A 212 -15.95 18.60 24.56
CA HIS A 212 -14.89 19.50 25.03
C HIS A 212 -13.51 19.08 24.47
N ASN A 213 -12.70 20.04 24.06
CA ASN A 213 -11.35 19.85 23.50
C ASN A 213 -11.26 18.88 22.30
N VAL A 214 -12.31 18.80 21.50
CA VAL A 214 -12.27 18.02 20.25
C VAL A 214 -11.62 18.87 19.16
N GLN A 215 -10.57 18.31 18.56
CA GLN A 215 -9.95 18.83 17.34
C GLN A 215 -10.24 17.85 16.20
N ILE A 216 -10.82 18.34 15.13
CA ILE A 216 -11.15 17.55 13.94
C ILE A 216 -10.05 17.76 12.92
N GLY A 217 -9.48 16.67 12.39
CA GLY A 217 -8.62 16.66 11.22
C GLY A 217 -9.33 15.97 10.07
N TYR A 218 -9.22 16.52 8.85
CA TYR A 218 -9.82 15.98 7.63
C TYR A 218 -8.85 16.07 6.47
#